data_612d67528e2a4cc0d3fa3e79d77853f2
#
_entry.id   612d67528e2a4cc0d3fa3e79d77853f2
#
_cell.length_a   1.000
_cell.length_b   1.000
_cell.length_c   1.000
_cell.angle_alpha   90.00
_cell.angle_beta   90.00
_cell.angle_gamma   90.00
#
_symmetry.space_group_name_H-M   'P 1'
#
loop_
_entity.id
_entity.type
_entity.pdbx_description
1 polymer ?
#
loop_
_entity_poly.entity_id
_entity_poly.type
_entity_poly.pdbx_seq_one_letter_code
_entity_poly.pdbx_strand_id
1 'polypeptide(L)'
;MAQSLLQGFPEAAPSKPTGELVFADVAVTATAKEFAGIYRNKQYHEPDFPSVLDRAQDAGVERIMLTGMSSADISFDAAIAHSRHSQCSITVGVHPYHAAEPYANDTDGSEYLSAMAKSINDLQTSDPGMISAFGELGLDYDHLDHASKETQLRCFKDQLDLFIKEKWDLPLFLHCRAAFDDFVATMEPYLPQLPKGGLVHSFVGSKSQMEKLVSMGFQVSVNGFSFKDRESLEMVAAIPLDKLQLETDAPWGIIQPSSEAAKRYLVNAPTLPASKKKDKFQMGSMVKERNESCAMSHVAFIVAGLKGVSVEEVAQAAWNNSTEMFWRAI
;
A
#
# COMPACT_ATOMS: atom_id res chain seq x y z
N MET A 1 -21.18 29.21 -5.09
CA MET A 1 -19.93 28.80 -4.41
C MET A 1 -19.90 27.28 -4.39
N ALA A 2 -18.82 26.62 -4.75
CA ALA A 2 -18.72 25.18 -4.65
C ALA A 2 -18.80 24.77 -3.16
N GLN A 3 -19.53 23.72 -2.85
CA GLN A 3 -19.66 23.19 -1.51
C GLN A 3 -18.30 22.63 -1.04
N SER A 4 -17.89 22.92 0.20
CA SER A 4 -16.63 22.38 0.74
C SER A 4 -16.69 20.86 0.84
N LEU A 5 -15.62 20.18 0.43
CA LEU A 5 -15.48 18.72 0.57
C LEU A 5 -15.57 18.28 2.03
N LEU A 6 -15.20 19.14 2.97
CA LEU A 6 -15.19 18.87 4.41
C LEU A 6 -16.44 19.36 5.17
N GLN A 7 -17.53 19.67 4.46
CA GLN A 7 -18.76 20.03 5.14
C GLN A 7 -19.30 18.85 5.98
N GLY A 8 -19.54 19.07 7.28
CA GLY A 8 -20.04 18.04 8.21
C GLY A 8 -18.98 17.14 8.83
N PHE A 9 -17.72 17.26 8.41
CA PHE A 9 -16.60 16.66 9.13
C PHE A 9 -16.12 17.56 10.28
N PRO A 10 -15.40 17.02 11.28
CA PRO A 10 -14.84 17.81 12.38
C PRO A 10 -14.07 19.04 11.87
N GLU A 11 -14.31 20.20 12.50
CA GLU A 11 -13.64 21.45 12.12
C GLU A 11 -12.26 21.58 12.75
N ALA A 12 -12.08 21.00 13.95
CA ALA A 12 -10.82 21.05 14.66
C ALA A 12 -9.78 20.11 14.05
N ALA A 13 -8.56 20.62 13.86
CA ALA A 13 -7.42 19.78 13.52
C ALA A 13 -7.03 18.90 14.72
N PRO A 14 -6.50 17.69 14.50
CA PRO A 14 -5.91 16.91 15.58
C PRO A 14 -4.84 17.70 16.32
N SER A 15 -4.75 17.51 17.64
CA SER A 15 -3.71 18.11 18.47
C SER A 15 -2.34 17.53 18.14
N LYS A 16 -1.28 18.23 18.53
CA LYS A 16 0.07 17.63 18.50
C LYS A 16 0.11 16.41 19.41
N PRO A 17 0.75 15.32 18.98
CA PRO A 17 0.89 14.15 19.82
C PRO A 17 1.70 14.45 21.09
N THR A 18 1.38 13.77 22.18
CA THR A 18 2.08 13.91 23.46
C THR A 18 3.33 13.03 23.56
N GLY A 19 3.44 12.02 22.69
CA GLY A 19 4.55 11.10 22.58
C GLY A 19 5.00 10.84 21.15
N GLU A 20 5.98 9.99 20.97
CA GLU A 20 6.42 9.53 19.65
C GLU A 20 5.35 8.63 19.03
N LEU A 21 5.08 8.84 17.75
CA LEU A 21 4.19 7.99 16.97
C LEU A 21 5.01 6.93 16.25
N VAL A 22 4.51 5.71 16.23
CA VAL A 22 5.12 4.58 15.53
C VAL A 22 4.20 4.16 14.39
N PHE A 23 4.78 3.89 13.22
CA PHE A 23 4.04 3.56 12.02
C PHE A 23 4.58 2.31 11.32
N ALA A 24 3.67 1.62 10.65
CA ALA A 24 3.96 0.65 9.60
C ALA A 24 3.44 1.20 8.27
N ASP A 25 4.32 1.33 7.28
CA ASP A 25 3.92 1.67 5.90
C ASP A 25 3.73 0.37 5.11
N VAL A 26 2.49 0.01 4.85
CA VAL A 26 2.16 -1.30 4.28
C VAL A 26 2.20 -1.35 2.75
N ALA A 27 2.56 -0.24 2.08
CA ALA A 27 2.71 -0.21 0.62
C ALA A 27 3.80 0.78 0.18
N VAL A 28 4.92 0.23 -0.31
CA VAL A 28 6.01 1.00 -0.93
C VAL A 28 6.58 0.23 -2.11
N THR A 29 6.49 0.78 -3.32
CA THR A 29 7.02 0.13 -4.52
C THR A 29 8.47 0.54 -4.75
N ALA A 30 9.41 -0.18 -4.13
CA ALA A 30 10.85 0.15 -4.17
C ALA A 30 11.46 0.09 -5.58
N THR A 31 10.89 -0.73 -6.48
CA THR A 31 11.30 -0.87 -7.88
C THR A 31 10.82 0.27 -8.78
N ALA A 32 10.01 1.20 -8.26
CA ALA A 32 9.52 2.35 -9.03
C ALA A 32 10.68 3.22 -9.53
N LYS A 33 10.59 3.63 -10.79
CA LYS A 33 11.61 4.42 -11.49
C LYS A 33 11.98 5.72 -10.78
N GLU A 34 11.05 6.30 -10.04
CA GLU A 34 11.24 7.53 -9.26
C GLU A 34 12.31 7.37 -8.19
N PHE A 35 12.43 6.20 -7.56
CA PHE A 35 13.48 5.91 -6.58
C PHE A 35 14.85 5.65 -7.23
N ALA A 36 14.85 5.23 -8.49
CA ALA A 36 16.06 5.20 -9.31
C ALA A 36 16.44 6.57 -9.89
N GLY A 37 15.69 7.64 -9.58
CA GLY A 37 15.92 9.00 -10.08
C GLY A 37 15.45 9.22 -11.51
N ILE A 38 14.58 8.34 -12.04
CA ILE A 38 14.09 8.37 -13.41
C ILE A 38 12.65 8.89 -13.42
N TYR A 39 12.42 9.97 -14.14
CA TYR A 39 11.10 10.58 -14.33
C TYR A 39 10.82 10.76 -15.82
N ARG A 40 9.67 10.26 -16.30
CA ARG A 40 9.29 10.30 -17.72
C ARG A 40 10.39 9.76 -18.64
N ASN A 41 10.98 8.62 -18.26
CA ASN A 41 12.08 7.93 -18.94
C ASN A 41 13.38 8.74 -19.08
N LYS A 42 13.61 9.75 -18.22
CA LYS A 42 14.84 10.53 -18.15
C LYS A 42 15.44 10.47 -16.76
N GLN A 43 16.76 10.21 -16.69
CA GLN A 43 17.54 10.28 -15.45
C GLN A 43 17.71 11.74 -15.00
N TYR A 44 17.38 12.03 -13.74
CA TYR A 44 17.51 13.34 -13.11
C TYR A 44 18.50 13.35 -11.95
N HIS A 45 18.58 12.22 -11.22
CA HIS A 45 19.48 12.11 -10.08
C HIS A 45 19.86 10.63 -9.87
N GLU A 46 20.87 10.40 -9.05
CA GLU A 46 21.27 9.05 -8.62
C GLU A 46 20.16 8.38 -7.80
N PRO A 47 20.10 7.05 -7.79
CA PRO A 47 19.20 6.29 -6.91
C PRO A 47 19.41 6.67 -5.45
N ASP A 48 18.32 6.83 -4.67
CA ASP A 48 18.41 7.30 -3.29
C ASP A 48 17.54 6.53 -2.29
N PHE A 49 17.03 5.35 -2.67
CA PHE A 49 16.12 4.57 -1.84
C PHE A 49 16.65 4.27 -0.42
N PRO A 50 17.95 3.98 -0.20
CA PRO A 50 18.48 3.85 1.16
C PRO A 50 18.24 5.10 2.03
N SER A 51 18.41 6.30 1.46
CA SER A 51 18.12 7.56 2.18
C SER A 51 16.62 7.79 2.42
N VAL A 52 15.75 7.22 1.57
CA VAL A 52 14.29 7.20 1.81
C VAL A 52 13.98 6.37 3.05
N LEU A 53 14.59 5.19 3.19
CA LEU A 53 14.42 4.32 4.37
C LEU A 53 14.95 4.97 5.66
N ASP A 54 16.09 5.67 5.59
CA ASP A 54 16.62 6.41 6.74
C ASP A 54 15.66 7.52 7.20
N ARG A 55 15.14 8.33 6.25
CA ARG A 55 14.13 9.36 6.57
C ARG A 55 12.82 8.78 7.10
N ALA A 56 12.42 7.60 6.63
CA ALA A 56 11.26 6.90 7.15
C ALA A 56 11.46 6.52 8.62
N GLN A 57 12.60 5.95 8.96
CA GLN A 57 12.94 5.58 10.34
C GLN A 57 13.00 6.82 11.25
N ASP A 58 13.64 7.90 10.81
CA ASP A 58 13.68 9.17 11.54
C ASP A 58 12.28 9.77 11.80
N ALA A 59 11.31 9.43 10.95
CA ALA A 59 9.90 9.84 11.07
C ALA A 59 9.02 8.84 11.87
N GLY A 60 9.61 7.83 12.49
CA GLY A 60 8.90 6.82 13.29
C GLY A 60 8.27 5.68 12.48
N VAL A 61 8.68 5.48 11.22
CA VAL A 61 8.22 4.35 10.41
C VAL A 61 9.14 3.16 10.64
N GLU A 62 8.72 2.29 11.57
CA GLU A 62 9.50 1.14 12.05
C GLU A 62 9.37 -0.10 11.15
N ARG A 63 8.30 -0.18 10.35
CA ARG A 63 8.03 -1.27 9.43
C ARG A 63 7.63 -0.73 8.06
N ILE A 64 8.18 -1.34 7.03
CA ILE A 64 7.87 -1.02 5.63
C ILE A 64 7.66 -2.34 4.87
N MET A 65 6.53 -2.46 4.18
CA MET A 65 6.29 -3.57 3.28
C MET A 65 6.56 -3.13 1.84
N LEU A 66 7.60 -3.71 1.24
CA LEU A 66 7.95 -3.46 -0.16
C LEU A 66 7.01 -4.24 -1.05
N THR A 67 6.31 -3.53 -1.93
CA THR A 67 5.26 -4.10 -2.76
C THR A 67 5.84 -4.58 -4.08
N GLY A 68 5.90 -5.90 -4.27
CA GLY A 68 6.30 -6.51 -5.54
C GLY A 68 5.16 -6.42 -6.57
N MET A 69 5.48 -5.93 -7.77
CA MET A 69 4.54 -5.78 -8.89
C MET A 69 4.50 -7.02 -9.78
N SER A 70 5.61 -7.76 -9.83
CA SER A 70 5.77 -8.99 -10.62
C SER A 70 6.88 -9.88 -10.06
N SER A 71 7.04 -11.08 -10.61
CA SER A 71 8.14 -11.98 -10.20
C SER A 71 9.54 -11.40 -10.49
N ALA A 72 9.65 -10.41 -11.38
CA ALA A 72 10.92 -9.74 -11.67
C ALA A 72 11.43 -8.90 -10.50
N ASP A 73 10.54 -8.42 -9.63
CA ASP A 73 10.89 -7.55 -8.50
C ASP A 73 11.43 -8.33 -7.29
N ILE A 74 11.15 -9.64 -7.19
CA ILE A 74 11.44 -10.47 -6.01
C ILE A 74 12.89 -10.34 -5.54
N SER A 75 13.84 -10.46 -6.46
CA SER A 75 15.27 -10.45 -6.10
C SER A 75 15.74 -9.07 -5.62
N PHE A 76 15.22 -8.00 -6.20
CA PHE A 76 15.55 -6.63 -5.81
C PHE A 76 14.97 -6.29 -4.43
N ASP A 77 13.69 -6.56 -4.22
CA ASP A 77 13.00 -6.28 -2.96
C ASP A 77 13.56 -7.14 -1.82
N ALA A 78 13.84 -8.43 -2.08
CA ALA A 78 14.47 -9.32 -1.12
C ALA A 78 15.87 -8.85 -0.71
N ALA A 79 16.67 -8.31 -1.64
CA ALA A 79 17.98 -7.76 -1.31
C ALA A 79 17.88 -6.54 -0.38
N ILE A 80 16.89 -5.66 -0.60
CA ILE A 80 16.62 -4.53 0.29
C ILE A 80 16.15 -5.03 1.66
N ALA A 81 15.16 -5.91 1.69
CA ALA A 81 14.62 -6.46 2.93
C ALA A 81 15.70 -7.18 3.74
N HIS A 82 16.59 -7.93 3.10
CA HIS A 82 17.71 -8.58 3.76
C HIS A 82 18.69 -7.56 4.38
N SER A 83 18.98 -6.46 3.69
CA SER A 83 19.86 -5.39 4.20
C SER A 83 19.23 -4.57 5.33
N ARG A 84 17.90 -4.56 5.42
CA ARG A 84 17.07 -3.80 6.37
C ARG A 84 16.04 -4.72 7.05
N HIS A 85 16.44 -5.93 7.45
CA HIS A 85 15.56 -7.00 7.95
C HIS A 85 14.71 -6.61 9.18
N SER A 86 15.15 -5.65 9.99
CA SER A 86 14.36 -5.13 11.10
C SER A 86 13.28 -4.12 10.67
N GLN A 87 13.40 -3.55 9.47
CA GLN A 87 12.52 -2.50 8.97
C GLN A 87 11.67 -2.99 7.79
N CYS A 88 12.25 -3.74 6.85
CA CYS A 88 11.61 -4.08 5.58
C CYS A 88 11.23 -5.56 5.51
N SER A 89 10.08 -5.81 4.90
CA SER A 89 9.61 -7.12 4.39
C SER A 89 9.05 -6.92 2.99
N ILE A 90 8.68 -8.00 2.31
CA ILE A 90 8.21 -7.92 0.93
C ILE A 90 6.83 -8.56 0.75
N THR A 91 6.12 -8.17 -0.31
CA THR A 91 5.04 -8.95 -0.91
C THR A 91 5.52 -9.63 -2.18
N VAL A 92 4.89 -10.73 -2.57
CA VAL A 92 5.17 -11.41 -3.84
C VAL A 92 3.86 -11.78 -4.51
N GLY A 93 3.66 -11.29 -5.73
CA GLY A 93 2.46 -11.53 -6.54
C GLY A 93 2.60 -10.90 -7.93
N VAL A 94 1.52 -10.93 -8.70
CA VAL A 94 1.43 -10.30 -10.03
C VAL A 94 0.32 -9.26 -10.00
N HIS A 95 0.72 -7.98 -10.00
CA HIS A 95 -0.17 -6.83 -10.03
C HIS A 95 -1.00 -6.81 -11.33
N PRO A 96 -2.22 -6.25 -11.34
CA PRO A 96 -3.05 -6.13 -12.55
C PRO A 96 -2.33 -5.54 -13.77
N TYR A 97 -1.39 -4.62 -13.60
CA TYR A 97 -0.59 -4.06 -14.70
C TYR A 97 0.31 -5.08 -15.39
N HIS A 98 0.70 -6.12 -14.69
CA HIS A 98 1.56 -7.20 -15.15
C HIS A 98 0.79 -8.49 -15.43
N ALA A 99 -0.56 -8.46 -15.36
CA ALA A 99 -1.41 -9.64 -15.48
C ALA A 99 -1.27 -10.39 -16.83
N ALA A 100 -0.71 -9.75 -17.85
CA ALA A 100 -0.42 -10.40 -19.14
C ALA A 100 0.90 -11.18 -19.15
N GLU A 101 1.82 -10.92 -18.21
CA GLU A 101 3.15 -11.54 -18.19
C GLU A 101 3.11 -13.08 -18.10
N PRO A 102 2.28 -13.69 -17.21
CA PRO A 102 2.19 -15.15 -17.14
C PRO A 102 1.79 -15.81 -18.46
N TYR A 103 1.06 -15.10 -19.29
CA TYR A 103 0.47 -15.60 -20.55
C TYR A 103 1.22 -15.14 -21.80
N ALA A 104 2.41 -14.58 -21.63
CA ALA A 104 3.24 -14.16 -22.77
C ALA A 104 3.49 -15.32 -23.73
N ASN A 105 3.53 -15.04 -25.05
CA ASN A 105 3.72 -16.03 -26.12
C ASN A 105 2.62 -17.12 -26.15
N ASP A 106 1.38 -16.78 -25.79
CA ASP A 106 0.21 -17.67 -25.78
C ASP A 106 0.38 -18.92 -24.89
N THR A 107 1.14 -18.78 -23.81
CA THR A 107 1.28 -19.83 -22.78
C THR A 107 0.05 -19.88 -21.86
N ASP A 108 -0.09 -20.98 -21.12
CA ASP A 108 -1.16 -21.11 -20.11
C ASP A 108 -0.84 -20.44 -18.76
N GLY A 109 0.37 -19.90 -18.59
CA GLY A 109 0.85 -19.27 -17.37
C GLY A 109 1.43 -20.20 -16.32
N SER A 110 1.33 -21.50 -16.51
CA SER A 110 1.71 -22.51 -15.49
C SER A 110 3.19 -22.47 -15.14
N GLU A 111 4.08 -22.27 -16.13
CA GLU A 111 5.52 -22.18 -15.92
C GLU A 111 5.89 -20.92 -15.09
N TYR A 112 5.34 -19.76 -15.46
CA TYR A 112 5.56 -18.50 -14.73
C TYR A 112 5.11 -18.60 -13.26
N LEU A 113 3.89 -19.09 -13.05
CA LEU A 113 3.31 -19.23 -11.70
C LEU A 113 4.06 -20.29 -10.87
N SER A 114 4.53 -21.37 -11.49
CA SER A 114 5.34 -22.39 -10.80
C SER A 114 6.72 -21.87 -10.42
N ALA A 115 7.35 -21.06 -11.28
CA ALA A 115 8.63 -20.41 -10.97
C ALA A 115 8.47 -19.39 -9.83
N MET A 116 7.39 -18.61 -9.82
CA MET A 116 7.07 -17.68 -8.74
C MET A 116 6.83 -18.44 -7.42
N ALA A 117 6.05 -19.53 -7.45
CA ALA A 117 5.81 -20.37 -6.28
C ALA A 117 7.11 -20.94 -5.71
N LYS A 118 8.01 -21.41 -6.58
CA LYS A 118 9.33 -21.88 -6.16
C LYS A 118 10.12 -20.79 -5.46
N SER A 119 10.16 -19.59 -6.00
CA SER A 119 10.85 -18.45 -5.38
C SER A 119 10.28 -18.09 -4.01
N ILE A 120 8.94 -18.12 -3.85
CA ILE A 120 8.27 -17.91 -2.56
C ILE A 120 8.70 -18.98 -1.55
N ASN A 121 8.61 -20.26 -1.93
CA ASN A 121 8.94 -21.38 -1.04
C ASN A 121 10.43 -21.38 -0.65
N ASP A 122 11.32 -21.06 -1.59
CA ASP A 122 12.75 -20.92 -1.32
C ASP A 122 13.03 -19.79 -0.32
N LEU A 123 12.40 -18.61 -0.49
CA LEU A 123 12.55 -17.48 0.44
C LEU A 123 11.94 -17.77 1.81
N GLN A 124 10.77 -18.37 1.89
CA GLN A 124 10.16 -18.78 3.18
C GLN A 124 11.04 -19.77 3.95
N THR A 125 11.82 -20.58 3.24
CA THR A 125 12.74 -21.55 3.85
C THR A 125 14.06 -20.89 4.28
N SER A 126 14.63 -20.02 3.44
CA SER A 126 15.95 -19.41 3.67
C SER A 126 15.91 -18.21 4.61
N ASP A 127 14.82 -17.45 4.60
CA ASP A 127 14.62 -16.25 5.41
C ASP A 127 13.15 -16.16 5.88
N PRO A 128 12.79 -16.96 6.92
CA PRO A 128 11.44 -16.96 7.45
C PRO A 128 11.01 -15.57 7.95
N GLY A 129 9.84 -15.09 7.48
CA GLY A 129 9.31 -13.77 7.83
C GLY A 129 9.70 -12.65 6.86
N MET A 130 10.55 -12.91 5.85
CA MET A 130 10.83 -11.93 4.79
C MET A 130 9.57 -11.61 3.97
N ILE A 131 8.79 -12.64 3.61
CA ILE A 131 7.53 -12.46 2.88
C ILE A 131 6.41 -12.26 3.90
N SER A 132 5.83 -11.06 3.91
CA SER A 132 4.75 -10.68 4.83
C SER A 132 3.35 -10.91 4.25
N ALA A 133 3.20 -10.94 2.92
CA ALA A 133 1.92 -11.17 2.26
C ALA A 133 2.09 -11.75 0.86
N PHE A 134 1.05 -12.45 0.38
CA PHE A 134 0.92 -12.82 -1.03
C PHE A 134 0.15 -11.73 -1.78
N GLY A 135 0.78 -11.11 -2.73
CA GLY A 135 0.29 -9.96 -3.49
C GLY A 135 1.46 -9.07 -3.98
N GLU A 136 1.19 -8.05 -4.67
CA GLU A 136 -0.09 -7.42 -4.93
C GLU A 136 -0.84 -8.16 -6.04
N LEU A 137 -2.08 -8.53 -5.81
CA LEU A 137 -2.92 -9.18 -6.81
C LEU A 137 -4.36 -8.62 -6.75
N GLY A 138 -5.07 -8.66 -7.87
CA GLY A 138 -6.42 -8.12 -7.93
C GLY A 138 -6.82 -7.59 -9.30
N LEU A 139 -7.60 -6.49 -9.30
CA LEU A 139 -8.20 -5.93 -10.51
C LEU A 139 -8.06 -4.40 -10.53
N ASP A 140 -7.68 -3.84 -11.70
CA ASP A 140 -7.64 -2.41 -11.99
C ASP A 140 -8.25 -2.13 -13.35
N TYR A 141 -9.50 -1.65 -13.35
CA TYR A 141 -10.21 -1.34 -14.59
C TYR A 141 -10.03 0.11 -15.05
N ASP A 142 -9.35 0.95 -14.29
CA ASP A 142 -8.94 2.27 -14.74
C ASP A 142 -7.74 2.21 -15.70
N HIS A 143 -7.01 1.07 -15.74
CA HIS A 143 -5.77 0.91 -16.50
C HIS A 143 -5.78 -0.33 -17.41
N LEU A 144 -6.82 -0.44 -18.24
CA LEU A 144 -6.97 -1.57 -19.19
C LEU A 144 -5.99 -1.56 -20.36
N ASP A 145 -5.20 -0.50 -20.50
CA ASP A 145 -4.09 -0.40 -21.45
C ASP A 145 -2.90 -1.31 -21.09
N HIS A 146 -2.80 -1.73 -19.82
CA HIS A 146 -1.79 -2.69 -19.37
C HIS A 146 -2.23 -4.15 -19.62
N ALA A 147 -3.46 -4.48 -19.27
CA ALA A 147 -4.04 -5.81 -19.48
C ALA A 147 -5.57 -5.73 -19.55
N SER A 148 -6.19 -6.54 -20.43
CA SER A 148 -7.65 -6.57 -20.54
C SER A 148 -8.32 -7.07 -19.26
N LYS A 149 -9.62 -6.80 -19.12
CA LYS A 149 -10.44 -7.33 -18.00
C LYS A 149 -10.31 -8.84 -17.87
N GLU A 150 -10.43 -9.54 -18.99
CA GLU A 150 -10.39 -11.00 -19.07
C GLU A 150 -9.03 -11.51 -18.59
N THR A 151 -7.94 -10.86 -19.01
CA THR A 151 -6.58 -11.20 -18.61
C THR A 151 -6.37 -10.95 -17.12
N GLN A 152 -6.81 -9.80 -16.61
CA GLN A 152 -6.72 -9.49 -15.18
C GLN A 152 -7.52 -10.49 -14.34
N LEU A 153 -8.76 -10.80 -14.71
CA LEU A 153 -9.61 -11.79 -14.02
C LEU A 153 -8.97 -13.19 -14.02
N ARG A 154 -8.40 -13.59 -15.17
CA ARG A 154 -7.69 -14.88 -15.27
C ARG A 154 -6.49 -14.92 -14.33
N CYS A 155 -5.63 -13.90 -14.41
CA CYS A 155 -4.43 -13.84 -13.59
C CYS A 155 -4.76 -13.79 -12.10
N PHE A 156 -5.79 -13.08 -11.70
CA PHE A 156 -6.24 -13.00 -10.32
C PHE A 156 -6.70 -14.38 -9.82
N LYS A 157 -7.53 -15.08 -10.58
CA LYS A 157 -8.00 -16.44 -10.23
C LYS A 157 -6.86 -17.46 -10.19
N ASP A 158 -6.00 -17.47 -11.21
CA ASP A 158 -4.87 -18.40 -11.28
C ASP A 158 -3.92 -18.23 -10.08
N GLN A 159 -3.71 -16.99 -9.61
CA GLN A 159 -2.94 -16.72 -8.39
C GLN A 159 -3.65 -17.15 -7.12
N LEU A 160 -4.96 -16.97 -7.00
CA LEU A 160 -5.74 -17.48 -5.86
C LEU A 160 -5.73 -19.01 -5.81
N ASP A 161 -5.88 -19.68 -6.95
CA ASP A 161 -5.79 -21.14 -7.06
C ASP A 161 -4.40 -21.64 -6.66
N LEU A 162 -3.34 -20.93 -7.10
CA LEU A 162 -1.98 -21.21 -6.69
C LEU A 162 -1.81 -21.08 -5.17
N PHE A 163 -2.29 -19.99 -4.59
CA PHE A 163 -2.21 -19.74 -3.15
C PHE A 163 -2.83 -20.89 -2.33
N ILE A 164 -4.02 -21.32 -2.72
CA ILE A 164 -4.70 -22.43 -2.06
C ILE A 164 -3.96 -23.76 -2.27
N LYS A 165 -3.48 -24.02 -3.47
CA LYS A 165 -2.71 -25.23 -3.81
C LYS A 165 -1.44 -25.36 -2.98
N GLU A 166 -0.69 -24.28 -2.86
CA GLU A 166 0.58 -24.21 -2.11
C GLU A 166 0.35 -24.17 -0.58
N LYS A 167 -0.87 -23.89 -0.12
CA LYS A 167 -1.25 -23.80 1.30
C LYS A 167 -0.42 -22.79 2.10
N TRP A 168 -0.08 -21.66 1.49
CA TRP A 168 0.69 -20.62 2.17
C TRP A 168 -0.10 -20.04 3.35
N ASP A 169 0.56 -19.93 4.51
CA ASP A 169 0.03 -19.28 5.71
C ASP A 169 0.38 -17.77 5.71
N LEU A 170 -0.07 -17.08 4.67
CA LEU A 170 0.13 -15.65 4.47
C LEU A 170 -1.21 -14.92 4.40
N PRO A 171 -1.30 -13.64 4.79
CA PRO A 171 -2.41 -12.78 4.40
C PRO A 171 -2.31 -12.42 2.91
N LEU A 172 -3.44 -12.06 2.30
CA LEU A 172 -3.45 -11.50 0.95
C LEU A 172 -3.23 -9.99 0.97
N PHE A 173 -2.50 -9.47 -0.02
CA PHE A 173 -2.35 -8.05 -0.29
C PHE A 173 -3.01 -7.74 -1.63
N LEU A 174 -4.14 -7.01 -1.58
CA LEU A 174 -5.14 -6.98 -2.64
C LEU A 174 -5.34 -5.60 -3.23
N HIS A 175 -5.45 -5.54 -4.55
CA HIS A 175 -5.73 -4.35 -5.34
C HIS A 175 -7.16 -4.40 -5.90
N CYS A 176 -7.92 -3.32 -5.68
CA CYS A 176 -9.28 -3.19 -6.22
C CYS A 176 -9.55 -1.76 -6.66
N ARG A 177 -9.48 -1.50 -7.97
CA ARG A 177 -9.76 -0.18 -8.54
C ARG A 177 -10.75 -0.27 -9.69
N ALA A 178 -11.87 0.48 -9.60
CA ALA A 178 -12.96 0.50 -10.58
C ALA A 178 -13.49 -0.88 -10.98
N ALA A 179 -13.32 -1.92 -10.13
CA ALA A 179 -13.59 -3.32 -10.42
C ALA A 179 -14.32 -4.05 -9.28
N PHE A 180 -15.02 -3.30 -8.40
CA PHE A 180 -15.51 -3.81 -7.13
C PHE A 180 -16.39 -5.06 -7.25
N ASP A 181 -17.37 -5.06 -8.16
CA ASP A 181 -18.31 -6.19 -8.29
C ASP A 181 -17.61 -7.47 -8.74
N ASP A 182 -16.74 -7.37 -9.76
CA ASP A 182 -15.95 -8.51 -10.24
C ASP A 182 -14.93 -8.98 -9.19
N PHE A 183 -14.36 -8.03 -8.42
CA PHE A 183 -13.46 -8.34 -7.30
C PHE A 183 -14.19 -9.15 -6.23
N VAL A 184 -15.35 -8.70 -5.77
CA VAL A 184 -16.16 -9.40 -4.76
C VAL A 184 -16.58 -10.78 -5.28
N ALA A 185 -17.13 -10.86 -6.49
CA ALA A 185 -17.55 -12.12 -7.08
C ALA A 185 -16.40 -13.12 -7.24
N THR A 186 -15.18 -12.62 -7.51
CA THR A 186 -13.99 -13.48 -7.61
C THR A 186 -13.54 -13.96 -6.24
N MET A 187 -13.56 -13.09 -5.22
CA MET A 187 -13.05 -13.43 -3.87
C MET A 187 -13.99 -14.32 -3.06
N GLU A 188 -15.31 -14.18 -3.21
CA GLU A 188 -16.29 -14.89 -2.36
C GLU A 188 -16.07 -16.42 -2.29
N PRO A 189 -15.78 -17.17 -3.37
CA PRO A 189 -15.53 -18.60 -3.31
C PRO A 189 -14.26 -18.99 -2.51
N TYR A 190 -13.30 -18.10 -2.40
CA TYR A 190 -12.00 -18.36 -1.75
C TYR A 190 -12.01 -18.05 -0.24
N LEU A 191 -12.92 -17.18 0.24
CA LEU A 191 -12.95 -16.72 1.64
C LEU A 191 -12.83 -17.84 2.67
N PRO A 192 -13.54 -19.00 2.55
CA PRO A 192 -13.44 -20.06 3.54
C PRO A 192 -12.07 -20.74 3.62
N GLN A 193 -11.21 -20.50 2.64
CA GLN A 193 -9.89 -21.12 2.49
C GLN A 193 -8.73 -20.18 2.81
N LEU A 194 -9.03 -18.90 3.13
CA LEU A 194 -8.01 -17.91 3.45
C LEU A 194 -7.61 -18.01 4.94
N PRO A 195 -6.36 -18.37 5.28
CA PRO A 195 -5.96 -18.60 6.68
C PRO A 195 -5.91 -17.31 7.49
N LYS A 196 -5.55 -16.19 6.87
CA LYS A 196 -5.31 -14.89 7.54
C LYS A 196 -6.09 -13.72 6.94
N GLY A 197 -7.07 -13.99 6.04
CA GLY A 197 -7.79 -12.93 5.33
C GLY A 197 -6.85 -12.10 4.46
N GLY A 198 -6.92 -10.78 4.57
CA GLY A 198 -6.04 -9.88 3.81
C GLY A 198 -6.37 -8.41 3.97
N LEU A 199 -5.59 -7.60 3.28
CA LEU A 199 -5.72 -6.16 3.17
C LEU A 199 -6.12 -5.78 1.74
N VAL A 200 -7.21 -5.02 1.57
CA VAL A 200 -7.46 -4.28 0.33
C VAL A 200 -6.78 -2.93 0.44
N HIS A 201 -5.62 -2.81 -0.21
CA HIS A 201 -4.77 -1.64 -0.08
C HIS A 201 -5.23 -0.46 -0.95
N SER A 202 -4.78 0.75 -0.61
CA SER A 202 -5.01 1.98 -1.39
C SER A 202 -6.47 2.19 -1.80
N PHE A 203 -7.40 1.84 -0.91
CA PHE A 203 -8.82 1.77 -1.27
C PHE A 203 -9.43 3.15 -1.49
N VAL A 204 -10.14 3.32 -2.62
CA VAL A 204 -10.78 4.56 -3.06
C VAL A 204 -12.23 4.32 -3.51
N GLY A 205 -12.95 3.45 -2.85
CA GLY A 205 -14.36 3.17 -3.12
C GLY A 205 -15.32 3.94 -2.22
N SER A 206 -16.59 3.60 -2.34
CA SER A 206 -17.65 4.16 -1.48
C SER A 206 -17.62 3.53 -0.08
N LYS A 207 -18.30 4.21 0.87
CA LYS A 207 -18.52 3.66 2.21
C LYS A 207 -19.16 2.27 2.17
N SER A 208 -20.20 2.06 1.35
CA SER A 208 -20.88 0.77 1.25
C SER A 208 -19.98 -0.35 0.69
N GLN A 209 -19.10 -0.02 -0.23
CA GLN A 209 -18.11 -0.97 -0.76
C GLN A 209 -17.09 -1.34 0.32
N MET A 210 -16.59 -0.37 1.08
CA MET A 210 -15.70 -0.61 2.23
C MET A 210 -16.38 -1.51 3.27
N GLU A 211 -17.63 -1.21 3.65
CA GLU A 211 -18.41 -2.02 4.60
C GLU A 211 -18.58 -3.48 4.11
N LYS A 212 -18.79 -3.69 2.81
CA LYS A 212 -18.83 -5.04 2.22
C LYS A 212 -17.48 -5.74 2.37
N LEU A 213 -16.34 -5.09 2.05
CA LEU A 213 -15.00 -5.68 2.23
C LEU A 213 -14.73 -6.07 3.69
N VAL A 214 -15.08 -5.19 4.63
CA VAL A 214 -14.95 -5.48 6.06
C VAL A 214 -15.83 -6.67 6.48
N SER A 215 -17.06 -6.76 5.96
CA SER A 215 -17.96 -7.90 6.23
C SER A 215 -17.44 -9.22 5.65
N MET A 216 -16.60 -9.17 4.61
CA MET A 216 -15.91 -10.34 4.05
C MET A 216 -14.65 -10.74 4.84
N GLY A 217 -14.29 -9.99 5.89
CA GLY A 217 -13.14 -10.28 6.75
C GLY A 217 -11.85 -9.55 6.37
N PHE A 218 -11.89 -8.65 5.38
CA PHE A 218 -10.74 -7.85 4.98
C PHE A 218 -10.52 -6.63 5.87
N GLN A 219 -9.29 -6.17 5.93
CA GLN A 219 -8.92 -4.84 6.38
C GLN A 219 -8.75 -3.92 5.16
N VAL A 220 -8.70 -2.61 5.40
CA VAL A 220 -8.60 -1.59 4.35
C VAL A 220 -7.52 -0.59 4.73
N SER A 221 -6.62 -0.26 3.80
CA SER A 221 -5.65 0.81 3.98
C SER A 221 -5.99 2.05 3.17
N VAL A 222 -5.48 3.18 3.64
CA VAL A 222 -5.70 4.50 3.05
C VAL A 222 -4.42 5.29 2.95
N ASN A 223 -4.37 6.16 1.92
CA ASN A 223 -3.24 7.04 1.60
C ASN A 223 -3.73 8.35 0.97
N GLY A 224 -2.86 9.12 0.35
CA GLY A 224 -3.22 10.40 -0.27
C GLY A 224 -4.26 10.30 -1.40
N PHE A 225 -4.43 9.15 -2.03
CA PHE A 225 -5.49 8.94 -3.02
C PHE A 225 -6.89 8.91 -2.37
N SER A 226 -6.99 8.42 -1.15
CA SER A 226 -8.25 8.33 -0.40
C SER A 226 -8.77 9.69 0.13
N PHE A 227 -8.06 10.80 -0.14
CA PHE A 227 -8.41 12.14 0.37
C PHE A 227 -8.83 13.14 -0.72
N LYS A 228 -9.17 12.67 -1.93
CA LYS A 228 -9.37 13.54 -3.10
C LYS A 228 -10.79 14.04 -3.28
N ASP A 229 -11.79 13.28 -2.89
CA ASP A 229 -13.20 13.58 -3.10
C ASP A 229 -14.05 13.26 -1.88
N ARG A 230 -15.29 13.72 -1.90
CA ARG A 230 -16.21 13.61 -0.79
C ARG A 230 -16.55 12.17 -0.42
N GLU A 231 -16.75 11.31 -1.43
CA GLU A 231 -17.14 9.91 -1.22
C GLU A 231 -16.00 9.14 -0.51
N SER A 232 -14.77 9.35 -0.98
CA SER A 232 -13.58 8.76 -0.36
C SER A 232 -13.37 9.26 1.08
N LEU A 233 -13.59 10.55 1.36
CA LEU A 233 -13.50 11.10 2.73
C LEU A 233 -14.55 10.49 3.66
N GLU A 234 -15.78 10.30 3.20
CA GLU A 234 -16.85 9.63 3.97
C GLU A 234 -16.52 8.15 4.22
N MET A 235 -15.95 7.47 3.23
CA MET A 235 -15.45 6.10 3.38
C MET A 235 -14.35 6.04 4.44
N VAL A 236 -13.32 6.87 4.36
CA VAL A 236 -12.21 6.91 5.35
C VAL A 236 -12.73 7.18 6.77
N ALA A 237 -13.64 8.14 6.93
CA ALA A 237 -14.23 8.42 8.24
C ALA A 237 -15.00 7.22 8.82
N ALA A 238 -15.56 6.38 7.96
CA ALA A 238 -16.39 5.24 8.34
C ALA A 238 -15.61 3.94 8.63
N ILE A 239 -14.35 3.81 8.17
CA ILE A 239 -13.55 2.59 8.42
C ILE A 239 -13.43 2.35 9.94
N PRO A 240 -13.82 1.18 10.47
CA PRO A 240 -13.58 0.85 11.88
C PRO A 240 -12.08 0.88 12.20
N LEU A 241 -11.69 1.40 13.37
CA LEU A 241 -10.27 1.51 13.74
C LEU A 241 -9.54 0.16 13.76
N ASP A 242 -10.23 -0.92 14.14
CA ASP A 242 -9.70 -2.29 14.12
C ASP A 242 -9.61 -2.92 12.72
N LYS A 243 -10.01 -2.20 11.68
CA LYS A 243 -9.95 -2.61 10.27
C LYS A 243 -9.12 -1.65 9.40
N LEU A 244 -8.64 -0.57 10.00
CA LEU A 244 -7.89 0.47 9.33
C LEU A 244 -6.40 0.16 9.34
N GLN A 245 -5.76 0.24 8.17
CA GLN A 245 -4.32 0.34 8.06
C GLN A 245 -3.93 1.63 7.34
N LEU A 246 -2.69 2.06 7.51
CA LEU A 246 -2.14 3.25 6.87
C LEU A 246 -1.01 2.87 5.92
N GLU A 247 -0.87 3.65 4.87
CA GLU A 247 0.23 3.52 3.92
C GLU A 247 0.52 4.86 3.25
N THR A 248 1.66 4.96 2.62
CA THR A 248 1.97 6.10 1.74
C THR A 248 1.70 5.80 0.27
N ASP A 249 1.75 4.55 -0.12
CA ASP A 249 1.77 4.10 -1.53
C ASP A 249 2.90 4.78 -2.32
N ALA A 250 4.04 4.98 -1.63
CA ALA A 250 5.19 5.66 -2.21
C ALA A 250 5.79 4.84 -3.37
N PRO A 251 6.18 5.54 -4.45
CA PRO A 251 6.41 6.98 -4.64
C PRO A 251 5.17 7.81 -5.04
N TRP A 252 4.01 7.19 -5.11
CA TRP A 252 2.74 7.84 -5.49
C TRP A 252 1.97 8.36 -4.25
N GLY A 253 0.69 8.62 -4.35
CA GLY A 253 -0.16 8.94 -3.21
C GLY A 253 0.19 10.27 -2.49
N ILE A 254 0.85 11.23 -3.14
CA ILE A 254 1.21 12.52 -2.54
C ILE A 254 -0.03 13.25 -2.04
N ILE A 255 -0.03 13.62 -0.77
CA ILE A 255 -1.02 14.53 -0.18
C ILE A 255 -0.73 15.94 -0.68
N GLN A 256 -1.66 16.51 -1.44
CA GLN A 256 -1.49 17.86 -1.97
C GLN A 256 -1.66 18.90 -0.86
N PRO A 257 -0.67 19.76 -0.58
CA PRO A 257 -0.77 20.79 0.47
C PRO A 257 -1.90 21.79 0.24
N SER A 258 -2.35 21.93 -1.01
CA SER A 258 -3.46 22.80 -1.40
C SER A 258 -4.85 22.19 -1.15
N SER A 259 -4.96 20.89 -0.88
CA SER A 259 -6.24 20.23 -0.62
C SER A 259 -6.90 20.75 0.65
N GLU A 260 -8.25 20.67 0.72
CA GLU A 260 -8.98 21.10 1.90
C GLU A 260 -8.62 20.28 3.14
N ALA A 261 -8.44 18.96 2.98
CA ALA A 261 -8.06 18.06 4.06
C ALA A 261 -6.69 18.41 4.64
N ALA A 262 -5.68 18.64 3.78
CA ALA A 262 -4.36 19.05 4.22
C ALA A 262 -4.39 20.41 4.96
N LYS A 263 -5.07 21.41 4.40
CA LYS A 263 -5.19 22.75 5.02
C LYS A 263 -5.87 22.69 6.39
N ARG A 264 -6.88 21.84 6.56
CA ARG A 264 -7.62 21.75 7.83
C ARG A 264 -6.88 20.91 8.86
N TYR A 265 -6.38 19.73 8.48
CA TYR A 265 -5.95 18.74 9.45
C TYR A 265 -4.43 18.64 9.66
N LEU A 266 -3.60 19.22 8.79
CA LEU A 266 -2.15 19.14 8.93
C LEU A 266 -1.51 20.33 9.68
N VAL A 267 -2.27 21.26 10.23
CA VAL A 267 -1.75 22.45 10.91
C VAL A 267 -0.86 22.12 12.11
N ASN A 268 -1.07 20.98 12.75
CA ASN A 268 -0.30 20.50 13.89
C ASN A 268 0.59 19.29 13.55
N ALA A 269 0.58 18.84 12.29
CA ALA A 269 1.39 17.70 11.87
C ALA A 269 2.89 18.03 11.86
N PRO A 270 3.77 17.05 12.05
CA PRO A 270 5.21 17.23 11.89
C PRO A 270 5.55 17.76 10.50
N THR A 271 6.56 18.61 10.43
CA THR A 271 7.07 19.11 9.16
C THR A 271 7.86 18.01 8.46
N LEU A 272 7.57 17.77 7.18
CA LEU A 272 8.34 16.82 6.38
C LEU A 272 9.79 17.31 6.19
N PRO A 273 10.74 16.40 5.95
CA PRO A 273 12.12 16.75 5.61
C PRO A 273 12.21 17.71 4.43
N ALA A 274 13.32 18.44 4.34
CA ALA A 274 13.53 19.39 3.26
C ALA A 274 13.48 18.70 1.89
N SER A 275 12.75 19.29 0.94
CA SER A 275 12.57 18.73 -0.40
C SER A 275 13.15 19.62 -1.48
N LYS A 276 13.67 19.03 -2.55
CA LYS A 276 14.18 19.69 -3.75
C LYS A 276 13.39 19.21 -4.98
N LYS A 277 13.33 20.03 -6.02
CA LYS A 277 12.88 19.54 -7.32
C LYS A 277 13.86 18.48 -7.84
N LYS A 278 13.39 17.50 -8.61
CA LYS A 278 14.22 16.42 -9.14
C LYS A 278 15.44 16.88 -9.94
N ASP A 279 15.34 18.03 -10.64
CA ASP A 279 16.43 18.65 -11.40
C ASP A 279 17.45 19.40 -10.53
N LYS A 280 17.15 19.60 -9.24
CA LYS A 280 17.98 20.26 -8.22
C LYS A 280 18.20 19.36 -7.00
N PHE A 281 18.06 18.05 -7.19
CA PHE A 281 18.20 17.07 -6.13
C PHE A 281 19.56 17.19 -5.43
N GLN A 282 19.55 16.93 -4.14
CA GLN A 282 20.72 16.79 -3.30
C GLN A 282 20.53 15.55 -2.45
N MET A 283 21.52 14.66 -2.41
CA MET A 283 21.47 13.46 -1.59
C MET A 283 21.09 13.80 -0.14
N GLY A 284 20.20 13.02 0.45
CA GLY A 284 19.66 13.29 1.79
C GLY A 284 18.39 14.15 1.81
N SER A 285 18.04 14.88 0.73
CA SER A 285 16.77 15.61 0.64
C SER A 285 15.66 14.76 0.00
N MET A 286 14.39 15.04 0.32
CA MET A 286 13.26 14.50 -0.42
C MET A 286 13.20 15.07 -1.85
N VAL A 287 12.54 14.37 -2.76
CA VAL A 287 12.16 14.88 -4.08
C VAL A 287 10.72 15.40 -4.04
N LYS A 288 10.48 16.65 -4.48
CA LYS A 288 9.14 17.28 -4.43
C LYS A 288 8.07 16.55 -5.23
N GLU A 289 8.49 15.88 -6.29
CA GLU A 289 7.59 15.16 -7.22
C GLU A 289 7.35 13.70 -6.82
N ARG A 290 7.83 13.28 -5.64
CA ARG A 290 7.77 11.89 -5.17
C ARG A 290 7.29 11.84 -3.72
N ASN A 291 6.39 10.89 -3.41
CA ASN A 291 6.02 10.57 -2.04
C ASN A 291 7.08 9.67 -1.39
N GLU A 292 7.11 9.66 -0.06
CA GLU A 292 8.02 8.82 0.73
C GLU A 292 7.36 8.43 2.06
N SER A 293 7.77 7.31 2.64
CA SER A 293 7.22 6.78 3.90
C SER A 293 7.32 7.76 5.08
N CYS A 294 8.26 8.70 5.06
CA CYS A 294 8.35 9.76 6.08
C CYS A 294 7.10 10.68 6.12
N ALA A 295 6.21 10.61 5.12
CA ALA A 295 4.93 11.32 5.11
C ALA A 295 3.80 10.57 5.85
N MET A 296 4.05 9.42 6.46
CA MET A 296 3.03 8.60 7.14
C MET A 296 2.26 9.37 8.22
N SER A 297 2.95 10.22 8.97
CA SER A 297 2.29 11.08 9.97
C SER A 297 1.20 11.97 9.36
N HIS A 298 1.38 12.46 8.13
CA HIS A 298 0.38 13.28 7.44
C HIS A 298 -0.88 12.46 7.09
N VAL A 299 -0.71 11.20 6.70
CA VAL A 299 -1.85 10.28 6.47
C VAL A 299 -2.62 10.10 7.78
N ALA A 300 -1.92 9.80 8.88
CA ALA A 300 -2.52 9.61 10.20
C ALA A 300 -3.29 10.86 10.69
N PHE A 301 -2.72 12.06 10.52
CA PHE A 301 -3.37 13.33 10.90
C PHE A 301 -4.67 13.59 10.13
N ILE A 302 -4.68 13.34 8.82
CA ILE A 302 -5.91 13.51 8.02
C ILE A 302 -6.98 12.51 8.48
N VAL A 303 -6.61 11.25 8.65
CA VAL A 303 -7.54 10.21 9.13
C VAL A 303 -8.10 10.56 10.51
N ALA A 304 -7.25 10.98 11.45
CA ALA A 304 -7.65 11.40 12.78
C ALA A 304 -8.63 12.58 12.74
N GLY A 305 -8.32 13.59 11.90
CA GLY A 305 -9.19 14.73 11.68
C GLY A 305 -10.56 14.36 11.10
N LEU A 306 -10.60 13.48 10.10
CA LEU A 306 -11.86 12.99 9.50
C LEU A 306 -12.70 12.19 10.49
N LYS A 307 -12.08 11.41 11.37
CA LYS A 307 -12.75 10.58 12.38
C LYS A 307 -13.11 11.36 13.65
N GLY A 308 -12.49 12.50 13.92
CA GLY A 308 -12.65 13.26 15.16
C GLY A 308 -12.04 12.56 16.38
N VAL A 309 -10.96 11.81 16.18
CA VAL A 309 -10.20 11.11 17.23
C VAL A 309 -8.77 11.66 17.32
N SER A 310 -7.99 11.24 18.32
CA SER A 310 -6.59 11.65 18.41
C SER A 310 -5.72 10.95 17.35
N VAL A 311 -4.58 11.55 17.00
CA VAL A 311 -3.64 10.96 16.05
C VAL A 311 -2.97 9.71 16.66
N GLU A 312 -2.79 9.70 17.97
CA GLU A 312 -2.27 8.55 18.73
C GLU A 312 -3.19 7.33 18.61
N GLU A 313 -4.52 7.52 18.71
CA GLU A 313 -5.50 6.43 18.53
C GLU A 313 -5.42 5.84 17.12
N VAL A 314 -5.32 6.68 16.08
CA VAL A 314 -5.18 6.22 14.69
C VAL A 314 -3.86 5.49 14.48
N ALA A 315 -2.74 6.08 14.92
CA ALA A 315 -1.42 5.49 14.76
C ALA A 315 -1.32 4.13 15.48
N GLN A 316 -1.79 4.05 16.73
CA GLN A 316 -1.77 2.82 17.51
C GLN A 316 -2.66 1.73 16.91
N ALA A 317 -3.87 2.08 16.45
CA ALA A 317 -4.77 1.12 15.83
C ALA A 317 -4.16 0.57 14.53
N ALA A 318 -3.68 1.44 13.65
CA ALA A 318 -3.05 1.03 12.39
C ALA A 318 -1.78 0.21 12.62
N TRP A 319 -0.92 0.60 13.57
CA TRP A 319 0.24 -0.17 13.96
C TRP A 319 -0.12 -1.58 14.42
N ASN A 320 -1.08 -1.71 15.33
CA ASN A 320 -1.53 -3.00 15.84
C ASN A 320 -2.10 -3.88 14.72
N ASN A 321 -2.97 -3.33 13.88
CA ASN A 321 -3.59 -4.04 12.77
C ASN A 321 -2.53 -4.54 11.77
N SER A 322 -1.58 -3.68 11.40
CA SER A 322 -0.54 -4.00 10.44
C SER A 322 0.45 -5.03 11.00
N THR A 323 0.90 -4.85 12.25
CA THR A 323 1.85 -5.77 12.87
C THR A 323 1.21 -7.13 13.17
N GLU A 324 -0.06 -7.16 13.55
CA GLU A 324 -0.81 -8.41 13.74
C GLU A 324 -0.99 -9.17 12.42
N MET A 325 -1.25 -8.49 11.31
CA MET A 325 -1.48 -9.12 10.02
C MET A 325 -0.17 -9.57 9.36
N PHE A 326 0.86 -8.73 9.34
CA PHE A 326 2.03 -8.89 8.47
C PHE A 326 3.33 -9.25 9.21
N TRP A 327 3.45 -8.94 10.52
CA TRP A 327 4.71 -9.09 11.27
C TRP A 327 4.55 -9.81 12.60
N ARG A 328 3.52 -10.65 12.75
CA ARG A 328 3.47 -11.56 13.91
C ARG A 328 4.76 -12.39 13.94
N ALA A 329 5.39 -12.40 15.09
CA ALA A 329 6.49 -13.33 15.35
C ALA A 329 6.00 -14.77 15.09
N ILE A 330 6.72 -15.48 14.21
CA ILE A 330 6.52 -16.89 13.92
C ILE A 330 6.90 -17.71 15.14
#